data_02c01b8b48a9332b37f769decdf063a6
#
_entry.id   02c01b8b48a9332b37f769decdf063a6
#
_cell.length_a   1.000
_cell.length_b   1.000
_cell.length_c   1.000
_cell.angle_alpha   90.00
_cell.angle_beta   90.00
_cell.angle_gamma   90.00
#
_symmetry.space_group_name_H-M   'P 1'
#
loop_
_entity.id
_entity.type
_entity.pdbx_description
1 polymer ?
#
loop_
_entity_poly.entity_id
_entity_poly.type
_entity_poly.pdbx_seq_one_letter_code
_entity_poly.pdbx_strand_id
1 'polypeptide(L)'
;EKNIKEFLIKECPEISILAEESGKPNNLKDLYWCIDPLDGTTNYSHGYPFFGTSVGLVFKDLPILGAISVPYLNELYWACIGKGAFCNGIKLKVSSPKNLSESLLVTGFAYDRFEIIDNNYAEFCWLTHKTRGVRRGGAAAVDLAFVASGKVDGFWERGLEKWDLAAGAIIVQEAGGIVSNYPNGNFELSSGK
;
A
#
# COMPACT_ATOMS: atom_id res chain seq x y z
N GLU A 1 12.07 -11.80 -3.34
CA GLU A 1 11.50 -12.44 -2.14
C GLU A 1 12.56 -13.19 -1.33
N LYS A 2 13.32 -14.12 -1.96
CA LYS A 2 14.29 -14.98 -1.28
C LYS A 2 15.24 -14.23 -0.34
N ASN A 3 15.92 -13.19 -0.84
CA ASN A 3 16.90 -12.43 -0.05
C ASN A 3 16.27 -11.72 1.17
N ILE A 4 15.05 -11.17 1.01
CA ILE A 4 14.32 -10.53 2.11
C ILE A 4 13.96 -11.57 3.17
N LYS A 5 13.43 -12.72 2.77
CA LYS A 5 13.07 -13.82 3.69
C LYS A 5 14.29 -14.36 4.43
N GLU A 6 15.40 -14.63 3.72
CA GLU A 6 16.64 -15.10 4.36
C GLU A 6 17.16 -14.12 5.41
N PHE A 7 17.11 -12.82 5.11
CA PHE A 7 17.48 -11.78 6.09
C PHE A 7 16.55 -11.78 7.30
N LEU A 8 15.22 -11.75 7.08
CA LEU A 8 14.26 -11.71 8.18
C LEU A 8 14.28 -12.98 9.03
N ILE A 9 14.43 -14.15 8.44
CA ILE A 9 14.57 -15.42 9.17
C ILE A 9 15.83 -15.41 10.05
N LYS A 10 16.91 -14.82 9.55
CA LYS A 10 18.16 -14.73 10.32
C LYS A 10 18.04 -13.76 11.50
N GLU A 11 17.46 -12.58 11.27
CA GLU A 11 17.39 -11.51 12.29
C GLU A 11 16.20 -11.67 13.25
N CYS A 12 15.10 -12.27 12.80
CA CYS A 12 13.85 -12.41 13.54
C CYS A 12 13.22 -13.81 13.35
N PRO A 13 13.90 -14.91 13.72
CA PRO A 13 13.46 -16.27 13.41
C PRO A 13 12.13 -16.68 14.04
N GLU A 14 11.69 -15.98 15.08
CA GLU A 14 10.42 -16.23 15.77
C GLU A 14 9.20 -15.63 15.07
N ILE A 15 9.40 -14.71 14.10
CA ILE A 15 8.31 -14.01 13.40
C ILE A 15 7.96 -14.76 12.10
N SER A 16 6.69 -15.09 11.92
CA SER A 16 6.21 -15.73 10.70
C SER A 16 6.29 -14.78 9.49
N ILE A 17 6.36 -15.33 8.30
CA ILE A 17 6.38 -14.55 7.06
C ILE A 17 5.20 -14.96 6.18
N LEU A 18 4.40 -13.98 5.77
CA LEU A 18 3.42 -14.03 4.70
C LEU A 18 3.99 -13.25 3.51
N ALA A 19 4.11 -13.85 2.35
CA ALA A 19 4.67 -13.18 1.17
C ALA A 19 3.91 -13.60 -0.09
N GLU A 20 3.84 -12.71 -1.06
CA GLU A 20 3.06 -12.90 -2.29
C GLU A 20 3.41 -14.19 -3.01
N GLU A 21 4.68 -14.42 -3.36
CA GLU A 21 5.13 -15.55 -4.18
C GLU A 21 5.07 -16.90 -3.46
N SER A 22 5.31 -16.91 -2.15
CA SER A 22 5.30 -18.15 -1.35
C SER A 22 4.02 -18.38 -0.59
N GLY A 23 3.12 -17.42 -0.58
CA GLY A 23 1.81 -17.52 0.03
C GLY A 23 1.81 -17.58 1.56
N LYS A 24 0.67 -17.99 2.11
CA LYS A 24 0.44 -18.09 3.55
C LYS A 24 1.09 -19.34 4.13
N PRO A 25 1.90 -19.25 5.19
CA PRO A 25 2.43 -20.40 5.89
C PRO A 25 1.30 -21.16 6.63
N ASN A 26 1.48 -22.47 6.82
CA ASN A 26 0.50 -23.32 7.52
C ASN A 26 0.14 -22.82 8.93
N ASN A 27 1.09 -22.19 9.62
CA ASN A 27 0.94 -21.68 10.98
C ASN A 27 1.32 -20.19 11.03
N LEU A 28 0.49 -19.34 10.44
CA LEU A 28 0.68 -17.89 10.57
C LEU A 28 0.37 -17.47 12.01
N LYS A 29 1.36 -16.86 12.69
CA LYS A 29 1.23 -16.34 14.05
C LYS A 29 0.50 -14.99 14.03
N ASP A 30 0.11 -14.51 15.22
CA ASP A 30 -0.44 -13.15 15.39
C ASP A 30 0.52 -12.05 14.94
N LEU A 31 1.83 -12.26 15.14
CA LEU A 31 2.90 -11.38 14.67
C LEU A 31 3.56 -11.99 13.44
N TYR A 32 3.51 -11.28 12.33
CA TYR A 32 4.09 -11.75 11.08
C TYR A 32 4.58 -10.61 10.17
N TRP A 33 5.61 -10.89 9.40
CA TRP A 33 6.03 -10.08 8.28
C TRP A 33 5.10 -10.31 7.10
N CYS A 34 4.74 -9.22 6.42
CA CYS A 34 3.90 -9.23 5.21
C CYS A 34 4.70 -8.59 4.08
N ILE A 35 4.98 -9.34 3.01
CA ILE A 35 5.98 -8.95 1.99
C ILE A 35 5.36 -9.04 0.60
N ASP A 36 5.44 -7.93 -0.13
CA ASP A 36 5.37 -7.91 -1.58
C ASP A 36 6.77 -7.59 -2.14
N PRO A 37 7.43 -8.55 -2.77
CA PRO A 37 8.79 -8.36 -3.26
C PRO A 37 8.86 -7.43 -4.47
N LEU A 38 7.77 -7.32 -5.23
CA LEU A 38 7.69 -6.51 -6.46
C LEU A 38 6.25 -6.06 -6.74
N ASP A 39 5.76 -5.10 -5.97
CA ASP A 39 4.52 -4.40 -6.27
C ASP A 39 4.63 -3.67 -7.63
N GLY A 40 3.65 -3.91 -8.50
CA GLY A 40 3.69 -3.41 -9.87
C GLY A 40 4.45 -4.31 -10.84
N THR A 41 4.34 -5.64 -10.73
CA THR A 41 4.97 -6.64 -11.61
C THR A 41 4.72 -6.37 -13.10
N THR A 42 3.50 -5.98 -13.47
CA THR A 42 3.16 -5.60 -14.85
C THR A 42 3.98 -4.39 -15.30
N ASN A 43 4.07 -3.36 -14.46
CA ASN A 43 4.87 -2.16 -14.75
C ASN A 43 6.34 -2.53 -14.97
N TYR A 44 6.89 -3.31 -14.06
CA TYR A 44 8.27 -3.75 -14.13
C TYR A 44 8.56 -4.54 -15.41
N SER A 45 7.70 -5.48 -15.78
CA SER A 45 7.87 -6.31 -16.99
C SER A 45 7.81 -5.50 -18.29
N HIS A 46 7.13 -4.35 -18.27
CA HIS A 46 7.05 -3.43 -19.41
C HIS A 46 8.08 -2.28 -19.35
N GLY A 47 8.97 -2.25 -18.35
CA GLY A 47 9.93 -1.16 -18.17
C GLY A 47 9.27 0.16 -17.76
N TYR A 48 8.03 0.13 -17.26
CA TYR A 48 7.35 1.31 -16.74
C TYR A 48 7.86 1.62 -15.33
N PRO A 49 8.42 2.83 -15.08
CA PRO A 49 9.20 3.12 -13.87
C PRO A 49 8.35 3.40 -12.63
N PHE A 50 7.33 2.60 -12.37
CA PHE A 50 6.44 2.75 -11.24
C PHE A 50 6.17 1.38 -10.59
N PHE A 51 7.06 0.99 -9.70
CA PHE A 51 7.03 -0.27 -8.97
C PHE A 51 7.83 -0.13 -7.66
N GLY A 52 7.61 -1.04 -6.72
CA GLY A 52 8.28 -1.00 -5.44
C GLY A 52 8.40 -2.36 -4.76
N THR A 53 9.05 -2.37 -3.62
CA THR A 53 9.07 -3.50 -2.69
C THR A 53 8.41 -3.05 -1.40
N SER A 54 7.45 -3.83 -0.91
CA SER A 54 6.67 -3.55 0.31
C SER A 54 6.98 -4.58 1.39
N VAL A 55 7.30 -4.12 2.60
CA VAL A 55 7.54 -4.97 3.78
C VAL A 55 6.80 -4.36 4.97
N GLY A 56 5.82 -5.06 5.49
CA GLY A 56 5.06 -4.67 6.67
C GLY A 56 5.24 -5.65 7.82
N LEU A 57 5.19 -5.17 9.05
CA LEU A 57 5.05 -6.00 10.25
C LEU A 57 3.64 -5.83 10.79
N VAL A 58 2.94 -6.94 10.95
CA VAL A 58 1.53 -6.98 11.34
C VAL A 58 1.39 -7.72 12.67
N PHE A 59 0.61 -7.15 13.59
CA PHE A 59 0.23 -7.79 14.84
C PHE A 59 -1.30 -7.83 14.97
N LYS A 60 -1.87 -9.03 15.06
CA LYS A 60 -3.33 -9.24 15.15
C LYS A 60 -4.11 -8.44 14.10
N ASP A 61 -3.68 -8.57 12.85
CA ASP A 61 -4.25 -7.91 11.67
C ASP A 61 -4.06 -6.36 11.62
N LEU A 62 -3.29 -5.79 12.56
CA LEU A 62 -2.95 -4.38 12.58
C LEU A 62 -1.51 -4.17 12.12
N PRO A 63 -1.26 -3.40 11.07
CA PRO A 63 0.09 -2.99 10.68
C PRO A 63 0.72 -2.11 11.78
N ILE A 64 1.94 -2.47 12.20
CA ILE A 64 2.67 -1.76 13.27
C ILE A 64 4.00 -1.17 12.79
N LEU A 65 4.53 -1.65 11.69
CA LEU A 65 5.70 -1.13 11.00
C LEU A 65 5.54 -1.37 9.51
N GLY A 66 6.05 -0.46 8.69
CA GLY A 66 6.06 -0.59 7.24
C GLY A 66 7.27 0.08 6.62
N ALA A 67 7.76 -0.53 5.54
CA ALA A 67 8.78 0.04 4.68
C ALA A 67 8.42 -0.24 3.21
N ILE A 68 8.55 0.78 2.37
CA ILE A 68 8.34 0.69 0.91
C ILE A 68 9.53 1.31 0.22
N SER A 69 10.21 0.52 -0.59
CA SER A 69 11.31 1.00 -1.44
C SER A 69 10.79 1.24 -2.85
N VAL A 70 11.01 2.43 -3.38
CA VAL A 70 10.70 2.81 -4.77
C VAL A 70 12.02 3.07 -5.50
N PRO A 71 12.67 2.03 -6.03
CA PRO A 71 14.07 2.10 -6.45
C PRO A 71 14.30 3.08 -7.60
N TYR A 72 13.37 3.20 -8.53
CA TYR A 72 13.50 4.12 -9.66
C TYR A 72 13.56 5.60 -9.24
N LEU A 73 12.89 5.93 -8.14
CA LEU A 73 12.89 7.29 -7.56
C LEU A 73 13.97 7.47 -6.49
N ASN A 74 14.70 6.41 -6.13
CA ASN A 74 15.63 6.41 -5.00
C ASN A 74 14.95 6.87 -3.69
N GLU A 75 13.72 6.43 -3.45
CA GLU A 75 12.91 6.77 -2.28
C GLU A 75 12.67 5.53 -1.41
N LEU A 76 12.96 5.67 -0.12
CA LEU A 76 12.66 4.69 0.92
C LEU A 76 11.70 5.31 1.92
N TYR A 77 10.47 4.85 1.90
CA TYR A 77 9.41 5.21 2.82
C TYR A 77 9.37 4.24 3.99
N TRP A 78 9.17 4.74 5.20
CA TRP A 78 8.98 3.86 6.35
C TRP A 78 8.20 4.56 7.46
N ALA A 79 7.54 3.76 8.30
CA ALA A 79 6.87 4.19 9.51
C ALA A 79 6.88 3.09 10.57
N CYS A 80 6.77 3.51 11.83
CA CYS A 80 6.50 2.63 12.96
C CYS A 80 5.44 3.31 13.82
N ILE A 81 4.52 2.53 14.36
CA ILE A 81 3.40 3.02 15.17
C ILE A 81 3.87 4.00 16.25
N GLY A 82 3.26 5.21 16.27
CA GLY A 82 3.58 6.28 17.23
C GLY A 82 4.92 6.99 17.01
N LYS A 83 5.63 6.71 15.89
CA LYS A 83 6.93 7.34 15.59
C LYS A 83 6.88 8.31 14.41
N GLY A 84 5.77 8.33 13.69
CA GLY A 84 5.62 9.09 12.44
C GLY A 84 6.12 8.33 11.23
N ALA A 85 5.90 8.92 10.06
CA ALA A 85 6.33 8.41 8.77
C ALA A 85 7.46 9.25 8.16
N PHE A 86 8.33 8.61 7.40
CA PHE A 86 9.53 9.23 6.83
C PHE A 86 9.79 8.74 5.40
N CYS A 87 10.37 9.61 4.57
CA CYS A 87 10.97 9.25 3.29
C CYS A 87 12.42 9.75 3.28
N ASN A 88 13.37 8.85 3.09
CA ASN A 88 14.81 9.19 3.10
C ASN A 88 15.22 10.03 4.31
N GLY A 89 14.63 9.76 5.49
CA GLY A 89 14.88 10.49 6.74
C GLY A 89 14.09 11.79 6.91
N ILE A 90 13.36 12.24 5.89
CA ILE A 90 12.51 13.43 5.97
C ILE A 90 11.12 13.03 6.45
N LYS A 91 10.63 13.70 7.50
CA LYS A 91 9.29 13.42 8.06
C LYS A 91 8.20 13.74 7.05
N LEU A 92 7.27 12.81 6.88
CA LEU A 92 6.14 12.92 5.97
C LEU A 92 4.93 13.57 6.64
N LYS A 93 4.08 14.14 5.80
CA LYS A 93 2.75 14.61 6.13
C LYS A 93 1.87 14.49 4.89
N VAL A 94 0.67 13.94 5.04
CA VAL A 94 -0.34 13.93 3.98
C VAL A 94 -0.72 15.35 3.56
N SER A 95 -1.19 15.49 2.33
CA SER A 95 -1.82 16.72 1.83
C SER A 95 -3.12 17.03 2.59
N SER A 96 -3.65 18.23 2.40
CA SER A 96 -4.91 18.65 3.00
C SER A 96 -5.67 19.57 2.02
N PRO A 97 -6.18 19.03 0.90
CA PRO A 97 -6.98 19.81 -0.03
C PRO A 97 -8.30 20.24 0.64
N LYS A 98 -8.76 21.45 0.32
CA LYS A 98 -10.01 21.98 0.91
C LYS A 98 -11.25 21.37 0.30
N ASN A 99 -11.18 21.03 -0.98
CA ASN A 99 -12.30 20.52 -1.77
C ASN A 99 -11.83 19.36 -2.66
N LEU A 100 -12.76 18.48 -2.98
CA LEU A 100 -12.52 17.38 -3.89
C LEU A 100 -12.02 17.86 -5.27
N SER A 101 -12.50 19.00 -5.75
CA SER A 101 -12.08 19.61 -7.01
C SER A 101 -10.62 20.07 -7.05
N GLU A 102 -9.97 20.19 -5.90
CA GLU A 102 -8.55 20.51 -5.79
C GLU A 102 -7.67 19.27 -5.73
N SER A 103 -8.28 18.10 -5.57
CA SER A 103 -7.56 16.85 -5.29
C SER A 103 -7.04 16.17 -6.55
N LEU A 104 -5.85 15.61 -6.44
CA LEU A 104 -5.29 14.63 -7.37
C LEU A 104 -5.39 13.25 -6.73
N LEU A 105 -6.15 12.35 -7.35
CA LEU A 105 -6.37 11.02 -6.81
C LEU A 105 -5.61 9.96 -7.60
N VAL A 106 -5.46 8.78 -6.99
CA VAL A 106 -4.91 7.59 -7.65
C VAL A 106 -5.78 6.38 -7.32
N THR A 107 -5.84 5.42 -8.24
CA THR A 107 -6.61 4.18 -8.08
C THR A 107 -6.00 3.03 -8.86
N GLY A 108 -6.49 1.84 -8.58
CA GLY A 108 -6.26 0.64 -9.35
C GLY A 108 -7.54 -0.13 -9.64
N PHE A 109 -7.39 -1.24 -10.34
CA PHE A 109 -8.49 -2.12 -10.73
C PHE A 109 -8.09 -3.55 -10.46
N ALA A 110 -8.91 -4.27 -9.72
CA ALA A 110 -8.72 -5.68 -9.42
C ALA A 110 -8.63 -6.54 -10.69
N TYR A 111 -7.95 -7.66 -10.61
CA TYR A 111 -7.80 -8.57 -11.76
C TYR A 111 -9.12 -9.18 -12.21
N ASP A 112 -10.09 -9.36 -11.29
CA ASP A 112 -11.45 -9.88 -11.55
C ASP A 112 -12.44 -8.82 -12.08
N ARG A 113 -11.99 -7.59 -12.38
CA ARG A 113 -12.82 -6.44 -12.80
C ARG A 113 -13.72 -6.70 -14.02
N PHE A 114 -13.39 -7.71 -14.81
CA PHE A 114 -14.19 -8.10 -15.98
C PHE A 114 -15.35 -9.04 -15.64
N GLU A 115 -15.32 -9.67 -14.46
CA GLU A 115 -16.26 -10.71 -14.04
C GLU A 115 -17.31 -10.18 -13.06
N ILE A 116 -17.05 -9.05 -12.41
CA ILE A 116 -17.88 -8.53 -11.33
C ILE A 116 -18.39 -7.11 -11.62
N ILE A 117 -19.56 -6.81 -11.07
CA ILE A 117 -20.24 -5.51 -11.23
C ILE A 117 -19.52 -4.42 -10.41
N ASP A 118 -19.10 -4.74 -9.20
CA ASP A 118 -18.32 -3.85 -8.31
C ASP A 118 -16.86 -3.79 -8.77
N ASN A 119 -16.60 -3.13 -9.90
CA ASN A 119 -15.34 -3.14 -10.63
C ASN A 119 -14.58 -1.80 -10.65
N ASN A 120 -15.03 -0.81 -9.86
CA ASN A 120 -14.41 0.51 -9.73
C ASN A 120 -14.56 1.45 -10.97
N TYR A 121 -15.20 1.05 -12.06
CA TYR A 121 -15.31 1.93 -13.22
C TYR A 121 -16.25 3.12 -12.99
N ALA A 122 -17.33 2.93 -12.22
CA ALA A 122 -18.28 3.99 -11.92
C ALA A 122 -17.63 5.08 -11.05
N GLU A 123 -16.92 4.68 -10.00
CA GLU A 123 -16.17 5.55 -9.10
C GLU A 123 -15.08 6.30 -9.86
N PHE A 124 -14.31 5.60 -10.70
CA PHE A 124 -13.28 6.20 -11.54
C PHE A 124 -13.85 7.28 -12.46
N CYS A 125 -14.94 6.97 -13.18
CA CYS A 125 -15.60 7.95 -14.06
C CYS A 125 -16.11 9.16 -13.27
N TRP A 126 -16.79 8.92 -12.15
CA TRP A 126 -17.35 9.99 -11.33
C TRP A 126 -16.27 10.90 -10.73
N LEU A 127 -15.24 10.30 -10.13
CA LEU A 127 -14.14 11.04 -9.50
C LEU A 127 -13.30 11.81 -10.53
N THR A 128 -13.12 11.27 -11.75
CA THR A 128 -12.42 11.99 -12.82
C THR A 128 -13.11 13.31 -13.18
N HIS A 129 -14.45 13.38 -13.09
CA HIS A 129 -15.21 14.61 -13.30
C HIS A 129 -15.20 15.58 -12.11
N LYS A 130 -14.89 15.10 -10.91
CA LYS A 130 -15.00 15.89 -9.65
C LYS A 130 -13.65 16.38 -9.13
N THR A 131 -12.55 15.88 -9.65
CA THR A 131 -11.20 16.15 -9.15
C THR A 131 -10.33 16.83 -10.22
N ARG A 132 -9.11 17.22 -9.87
CA ARG A 132 -8.10 17.65 -10.85
C ARG A 132 -7.67 16.54 -11.80
N GLY A 133 -7.93 15.31 -11.44
CA GLY A 133 -7.66 14.13 -12.23
C GLY A 133 -7.43 12.92 -11.37
N VAL A 134 -7.49 11.76 -12.02
CA VAL A 134 -7.20 10.48 -11.43
C VAL A 134 -5.98 9.88 -12.12
N ARG A 135 -5.11 9.26 -11.36
CA ARG A 135 -3.96 8.48 -11.84
C ARG A 135 -4.25 7.00 -11.67
N ARG A 136 -3.67 6.19 -12.52
CA ARG A 136 -3.67 4.75 -12.41
C ARG A 136 -2.20 4.32 -12.35
N GLY A 137 -1.64 4.27 -11.14
CA GLY A 137 -0.23 3.95 -10.90
C GLY A 137 0.11 2.51 -11.27
N GLY A 138 -0.67 1.57 -10.77
CA GLY A 138 -0.49 0.14 -11.01
C GLY A 138 0.52 -0.52 -10.08
N ALA A 139 0.74 0.10 -8.92
CA ALA A 139 1.55 -0.38 -7.83
C ALA A 139 0.96 0.20 -6.53
N ALA A 140 0.12 -0.56 -5.84
CA ALA A 140 -0.70 -0.10 -4.73
C ALA A 140 0.13 0.41 -3.53
N ALA A 141 1.23 -0.26 -3.20
CA ALA A 141 2.12 0.17 -2.15
C ALA A 141 2.79 1.52 -2.48
N VAL A 142 3.18 1.73 -3.74
CA VAL A 142 3.75 3.01 -4.20
C VAL A 142 2.70 4.11 -4.18
N ASP A 143 1.46 3.81 -4.61
CA ASP A 143 0.33 4.75 -4.56
C ASP A 143 0.04 5.20 -3.12
N LEU A 144 0.05 4.28 -2.14
CA LEU A 144 -0.09 4.59 -0.71
C LEU A 144 1.09 5.43 -0.17
N ALA A 145 2.33 5.13 -0.58
CA ALA A 145 3.49 5.95 -0.23
C ALA A 145 3.37 7.39 -0.77
N PHE A 146 2.77 7.56 -1.95
CA PHE A 146 2.51 8.86 -2.54
C PHE A 146 1.40 9.63 -1.80
N VAL A 147 0.37 8.94 -1.30
CA VAL A 147 -0.60 9.56 -0.38
C VAL A 147 0.09 10.05 0.89
N ALA A 148 0.90 9.21 1.53
CA ALA A 148 1.60 9.55 2.76
C ALA A 148 2.56 10.76 2.61
N SER A 149 3.14 10.94 1.41
CA SER A 149 4.04 12.05 1.11
C SER A 149 3.32 13.29 0.57
N GLY A 150 1.99 13.26 0.42
CA GLY A 150 1.20 14.37 -0.12
C GLY A 150 1.39 14.62 -1.62
N LYS A 151 2.02 13.67 -2.35
CA LYS A 151 2.16 13.75 -3.82
C LYS A 151 0.83 13.54 -4.53
N VAL A 152 -0.08 12.75 -3.91
CA VAL A 152 -1.49 12.61 -4.26
C VAL A 152 -2.34 12.73 -3.00
N ASP A 153 -3.60 13.07 -3.16
CA ASP A 153 -4.48 13.44 -2.07
C ASP A 153 -5.34 12.28 -1.56
N GLY A 154 -5.44 11.20 -2.32
CA GLY A 154 -6.18 10.02 -1.93
C GLY A 154 -5.98 8.85 -2.90
N PHE A 155 -6.18 7.66 -2.35
CA PHE A 155 -6.12 6.39 -3.04
C PHE A 155 -7.36 5.57 -2.69
N TRP A 156 -7.92 4.88 -3.67
CA TRP A 156 -8.93 3.86 -3.45
C TRP A 156 -8.74 2.71 -4.44
N GLU A 157 -8.91 1.51 -3.98
CA GLU A 157 -8.85 0.30 -4.77
C GLU A 157 -9.55 -0.84 -4.04
N ARG A 158 -9.96 -1.86 -4.78
CA ARG A 158 -10.53 -3.10 -4.25
C ARG A 158 -9.77 -4.30 -4.80
N GLY A 159 -9.89 -5.43 -4.10
CA GLY A 159 -9.24 -6.67 -4.50
C GLY A 159 -7.75 -6.68 -4.22
N LEU A 160 -7.33 -5.91 -3.21
CA LEU A 160 -5.94 -5.87 -2.75
C LEU A 160 -5.69 -6.97 -1.71
N GLU A 161 -4.49 -7.49 -1.72
CA GLU A 161 -4.02 -8.46 -0.75
C GLU A 161 -3.31 -7.78 0.43
N LYS A 162 -3.08 -8.53 1.50
CA LYS A 162 -2.44 -8.00 2.71
C LYS A 162 -1.06 -7.40 2.44
N TRP A 163 -0.29 -7.99 1.54
CA TRP A 163 1.06 -7.53 1.20
C TRP A 163 1.06 -6.21 0.44
N ASP A 164 0.00 -5.90 -0.32
CA ASP A 164 -0.18 -4.61 -1.00
C ASP A 164 -0.43 -3.48 0.01
N LEU A 165 -1.10 -3.80 1.12
CA LEU A 165 -1.65 -2.83 2.06
C LEU A 165 -0.81 -2.63 3.33
N ALA A 166 -0.20 -3.68 3.88
CA ALA A 166 0.34 -3.66 5.24
C ALA A 166 1.34 -2.53 5.49
N ALA A 167 2.33 -2.35 4.63
CA ALA A 167 3.31 -1.28 4.79
C ALA A 167 2.70 0.10 4.50
N GLY A 168 1.95 0.22 3.40
CA GLY A 168 1.37 1.49 2.97
C GLY A 168 0.37 2.05 3.98
N ALA A 169 -0.46 1.21 4.58
CA ALA A 169 -1.46 1.63 5.55
C ALA A 169 -0.86 2.32 6.77
N ILE A 170 0.14 1.71 7.41
CA ILE A 170 0.80 2.32 8.57
C ILE A 170 1.57 3.59 8.19
N ILE A 171 2.18 3.65 6.99
CA ILE A 171 2.89 4.84 6.52
C ILE A 171 1.91 6.00 6.32
N VAL A 172 0.73 5.76 5.73
CA VAL A 172 -0.32 6.78 5.58
C VAL A 172 -0.84 7.25 6.93
N GLN A 173 -1.16 6.32 7.86
CA GLN A 173 -1.67 6.66 9.19
C GLN A 173 -0.65 7.50 9.99
N GLU A 174 0.61 7.12 10.00
CA GLU A 174 1.68 7.83 10.71
C GLU A 174 2.07 9.17 10.04
N ALA A 175 1.73 9.36 8.78
CA ALA A 175 1.80 10.64 8.09
C ALA A 175 0.59 11.56 8.38
N GLY A 176 -0.39 11.11 9.18
CA GLY A 176 -1.60 11.85 9.55
C GLY A 176 -2.77 11.66 8.60
N GLY A 177 -2.72 10.67 7.71
CA GLY A 177 -3.81 10.28 6.83
C GLY A 177 -4.80 9.33 7.50
N ILE A 178 -5.92 9.09 6.82
CA ILE A 178 -6.95 8.15 7.23
C ILE A 178 -6.92 6.96 6.28
N VAL A 179 -6.91 5.76 6.86
CA VAL A 179 -7.08 4.50 6.11
C VAL A 179 -8.36 3.85 6.59
N SER A 180 -9.20 3.45 5.65
CA SER A 180 -10.49 2.85 5.94
C SER A 180 -10.85 1.80 4.90
N ASN A 181 -11.73 0.88 5.24
CA ASN A 181 -12.31 -0.04 4.28
C ASN A 181 -13.56 0.53 3.64
N TYR A 182 -13.85 0.11 2.44
CA TYR A 182 -15.05 0.44 1.69
C TYR A 182 -16.15 -0.60 1.97
N PRO A 183 -17.42 -0.22 2.26
CA PRO A 183 -17.97 1.14 2.34
C PRO A 183 -18.02 1.75 3.75
N ASN A 184 -17.57 1.09 4.81
CA ASN A 184 -18.03 1.40 6.18
C ASN A 184 -16.97 1.82 7.20
N GLY A 185 -15.79 2.23 6.79
CA GLY A 185 -14.95 3.07 7.61
C GLY A 185 -13.94 2.42 8.56
N ASN A 186 -14.12 1.23 9.06
CA ASN A 186 -13.10 0.58 9.88
C ASN A 186 -12.06 -0.12 8.99
N PHE A 187 -10.79 0.17 9.20
CA PHE A 187 -9.73 -0.51 8.47
C PHE A 187 -9.53 -1.93 9.00
N GLU A 188 -9.66 -2.90 8.09
CA GLU A 188 -9.36 -4.30 8.32
C GLU A 188 -8.43 -4.78 7.20
N LEU A 189 -7.19 -5.12 7.55
CA LEU A 189 -6.18 -5.55 6.58
C LEU A 189 -6.61 -6.79 5.78
N SER A 190 -7.44 -7.63 6.38
CA SER A 190 -7.92 -8.89 5.77
C SER A 190 -9.03 -8.69 4.74
N SER A 191 -9.65 -7.52 4.65
CA SER A 191 -10.82 -7.33 3.78
C SER A 191 -10.46 -7.09 2.32
N GLY A 192 -9.28 -6.55 2.03
CA GLY A 192 -8.84 -6.22 0.66
C GLY A 192 -9.65 -5.12 -0.04
N LYS A 193 -10.43 -4.33 0.74
CA LYS A 193 -11.37 -3.32 0.21
C LYS A 193 -11.17 -1.98 0.86
#